data_8a9fafa5587af3591b3b419e4999415f
#
_entry.id   8a9fafa5587af3591b3b419e4999415f
#
_cell.length_a   1.000
_cell.length_b   1.000
_cell.length_c   1.000
_cell.angle_alpha   90.00
_cell.angle_beta   90.00
_cell.angle_gamma   90.00
#
_symmetry.space_group_name_H-M   'P 1'
#
loop_
_entity.id
_entity.type
_entity.pdbx_description
1 polymer ?
#
loop_
_entity_poly.entity_id
_entity_poly.type
_entity_poly.pdbx_seq_one_letter_code
_entity_poly.pdbx_strand_id
1 'polypeptide(L)'
;MNKLTFIALLIPLLASCGSVSLSQSDRDYVQTHPAPKAFDSKRTEYTCATWTPPSPPDAESHLWYRAATLIHAEGWRKNTRQAQDMITLYEAAASKGHYQAINNLYLLYTNGQGASGTLYAPQPSRARKWLHYGLDKNWAMANYWLFDALYESNAGYRYNPKLALAYLQKAVDLGVPLAQYELARIYDKRFKDYNTRELLLDCAARQGFSAAMDELSRIKRIRYGNLKESLQLMHNALRYGGEGGGEAALKLTMVYAKNKALMDKFIAIPADPVREAAYAELEKALKGTGTKSGNPFYTFPRLDEVLPLSPAKTHWKGIYSAMSKEDAAFYQNPPDTAALAADILKRGIVKKEEVYWSPRPPEPPEDDGL
;
A
#
# COMPACT_ATOMS: atom_id res chain seq x y z
N MET A 1 -13.10 -18.43 -52.93
CA MET A 1 -13.72 -17.72 -51.81
C MET A 1 -13.83 -18.72 -50.64
N ASN A 2 -12.83 -18.87 -49.83
CA ASN A 2 -12.84 -19.74 -48.66
C ASN A 2 -12.67 -18.89 -47.41
N LYS A 3 -13.73 -18.86 -46.61
CA LYS A 3 -13.74 -18.23 -45.29
C LYS A 3 -13.02 -19.17 -44.31
N LEU A 4 -11.85 -18.80 -43.87
CA LEU A 4 -11.17 -19.41 -42.72
C LEU A 4 -11.76 -18.80 -41.45
N THR A 5 -12.51 -19.63 -40.73
CA THR A 5 -13.04 -19.35 -39.40
C THR A 5 -11.93 -19.66 -38.40
N PHE A 6 -11.34 -18.64 -37.80
CA PHE A 6 -10.43 -18.79 -36.65
C PHE A 6 -11.29 -19.10 -35.41
N ILE A 7 -11.28 -20.35 -34.98
CA ILE A 7 -11.75 -20.75 -33.66
C ILE A 7 -10.62 -20.48 -32.68
N ALA A 8 -10.76 -19.42 -31.91
CA ALA A 8 -9.90 -19.16 -30.76
C ALA A 8 -10.28 -20.14 -29.65
N LEU A 9 -9.47 -21.17 -29.45
CA LEU A 9 -9.54 -22.04 -28.29
C LEU A 9 -9.04 -21.20 -27.08
N LEU A 10 -9.97 -20.69 -26.29
CA LEU A 10 -9.74 -20.23 -24.95
C LEU A 10 -9.57 -21.47 -24.05
N ILE A 11 -8.32 -21.86 -23.84
CA ILE A 11 -7.98 -22.82 -22.77
C ILE A 11 -8.08 -22.03 -21.46
N PRO A 12 -8.96 -22.38 -20.52
CA PRO A 12 -8.91 -21.81 -19.20
C PRO A 12 -7.69 -22.43 -18.50
N LEU A 13 -6.65 -21.64 -18.29
CA LEU A 13 -5.62 -21.93 -17.29
C LEU A 13 -6.31 -22.00 -15.92
N LEU A 14 -6.76 -23.19 -15.58
CA LEU A 14 -7.13 -23.57 -14.24
C LEU A 14 -5.83 -23.62 -13.41
N ALA A 15 -5.38 -22.45 -12.95
CA ALA A 15 -4.49 -22.42 -11.81
C ALA A 15 -5.21 -23.17 -10.69
N SER A 16 -4.71 -24.34 -10.34
CA SER A 16 -5.14 -25.11 -9.16
C SER A 16 -4.67 -24.39 -7.90
N CYS A 17 -5.25 -23.22 -7.63
CA CYS A 17 -5.32 -22.70 -6.27
C CYS A 17 -6.22 -23.67 -5.53
N GLY A 18 -5.62 -24.55 -4.72
CA GLY A 18 -6.35 -25.42 -3.82
C GLY A 18 -7.39 -24.56 -3.08
N SER A 19 -8.66 -24.81 -3.37
CA SER A 19 -9.77 -24.11 -2.75
C SER A 19 -9.74 -24.43 -1.26
N VAL A 20 -9.11 -23.56 -0.49
CA VAL A 20 -9.23 -23.58 0.97
C VAL A 20 -10.69 -23.23 1.24
N SER A 21 -11.52 -24.24 1.45
CA SER A 21 -12.90 -24.04 1.88
C SER A 21 -12.86 -23.31 3.22
N LEU A 22 -13.62 -22.22 3.35
CA LEU A 22 -13.84 -21.60 4.65
C LEU A 22 -14.22 -22.67 5.67
N SER A 23 -13.57 -22.65 6.83
CA SER A 23 -14.02 -23.47 7.96
C SER A 23 -15.46 -23.09 8.32
N GLN A 24 -16.18 -23.95 9.01
CA GLN A 24 -17.53 -23.62 9.48
C GLN A 24 -17.49 -22.35 10.33
N SER A 25 -16.49 -22.23 11.22
CA SER A 25 -16.31 -21.04 12.06
C SER A 25 -16.12 -19.73 11.27
N ASP A 26 -15.44 -19.77 10.12
CA ASP A 26 -15.26 -18.58 9.29
C ASP A 26 -16.54 -18.14 8.59
N ARG A 27 -17.35 -19.14 8.17
CA ARG A 27 -18.69 -18.88 7.62
C ARG A 27 -19.62 -18.28 8.68
N ASP A 28 -19.57 -18.85 9.88
CA ASP A 28 -20.37 -18.40 11.02
C ASP A 28 -19.95 -17.00 11.43
N TYR A 29 -18.65 -16.66 11.38
CA TYR A 29 -18.16 -15.32 11.70
C TYR A 29 -18.78 -14.24 10.78
N VAL A 30 -18.79 -14.45 9.47
CA VAL A 30 -19.42 -13.49 8.52
C VAL A 30 -20.95 -13.45 8.70
N GLN A 31 -21.58 -14.55 9.10
CA GLN A 31 -23.01 -14.61 9.34
C GLN A 31 -23.43 -13.95 10.66
N THR A 32 -22.58 -13.98 11.69
CA THR A 32 -22.87 -13.38 13.00
C THR A 32 -22.64 -11.87 13.03
N HIS A 33 -21.87 -11.32 12.08
CA HIS A 33 -21.68 -9.87 11.93
C HIS A 33 -22.74 -9.34 10.96
N PRO A 34 -23.57 -8.35 11.35
CA PRO A 34 -24.62 -7.83 10.48
C PRO A 34 -24.01 -7.32 9.17
N ALA A 35 -24.50 -7.86 8.06
CA ALA A 35 -24.10 -7.43 6.73
C ALA A 35 -24.35 -5.91 6.59
N PRO A 36 -23.42 -5.17 5.99
CA PRO A 36 -23.63 -3.75 5.71
C PRO A 36 -24.78 -3.58 4.71
N LYS A 37 -25.30 -2.34 4.62
CA LYS A 37 -26.26 -1.98 3.57
C LYS A 37 -25.68 -2.35 2.20
N ALA A 38 -26.52 -2.83 1.30
CA ALA A 38 -26.11 -3.15 -0.06
C ALA A 38 -25.49 -1.92 -0.74
N PHE A 39 -24.51 -2.17 -1.58
CA PHE A 39 -23.88 -1.12 -2.38
C PHE A 39 -24.91 -0.40 -3.26
N ASP A 40 -24.95 0.91 -3.16
CA ASP A 40 -25.79 1.78 -3.98
C ASP A 40 -24.95 2.44 -5.09
N SER A 41 -25.04 1.89 -6.30
CA SER A 41 -24.32 2.40 -7.47
C SER A 41 -24.82 3.76 -7.98
N LYS A 42 -26.00 4.22 -7.51
CA LYS A 42 -26.57 5.51 -7.87
C LYS A 42 -26.22 6.62 -6.88
N ARG A 43 -25.57 6.26 -5.78
CA ARG A 43 -25.16 7.22 -4.78
C ARG A 43 -24.03 8.10 -5.34
N THR A 44 -24.26 9.40 -5.40
CA THR A 44 -23.31 10.43 -5.87
C THR A 44 -22.87 11.38 -4.76
N GLU A 45 -23.54 11.34 -3.61
CA GLU A 45 -23.23 12.18 -2.47
C GLU A 45 -22.48 11.38 -1.40
N TYR A 46 -21.24 11.78 -1.16
CA TYR A 46 -20.38 11.22 -0.12
C TYR A 46 -19.91 12.34 0.81
N THR A 47 -20.06 12.13 2.11
CA THR A 47 -19.37 12.93 3.11
C THR A 47 -17.92 12.49 3.17
N CYS A 48 -16.98 13.45 3.13
CA CYS A 48 -15.55 13.14 3.34
C CYS A 48 -15.30 12.86 4.83
N ALA A 49 -15.82 11.72 5.31
CA ALA A 49 -15.45 11.23 6.62
C ALA A 49 -13.94 10.98 6.67
N THR A 50 -13.35 11.14 7.84
CA THR A 50 -11.93 10.90 8.08
C THR A 50 -11.77 9.76 9.07
N TRP A 51 -10.78 8.92 8.84
CA TRP A 51 -10.43 7.84 9.75
C TRP A 51 -8.99 7.98 10.22
N THR A 52 -8.80 7.92 11.52
CA THR A 52 -7.47 7.95 12.12
C THR A 52 -7.11 6.54 12.58
N PRO A 53 -6.00 5.97 12.07
CA PRO A 53 -5.49 4.70 12.56
C PRO A 53 -5.21 4.77 14.06
N PRO A 54 -5.40 3.66 14.80
CA PRO A 54 -5.00 3.58 16.20
C PRO A 54 -3.53 3.93 16.39
N SER A 55 -3.22 4.69 17.42
CA SER A 55 -1.84 4.96 17.81
C SER A 55 -1.12 3.69 18.25
N PRO A 56 0.21 3.62 18.13
CA PRO A 56 0.99 2.52 18.71
C PRO A 56 0.67 2.35 20.20
N PRO A 57 0.47 1.10 20.68
CA PRO A 57 0.10 0.86 22.08
C PRO A 57 1.20 1.21 23.07
N ASP A 58 2.46 1.04 22.70
CA ASP A 58 3.63 1.39 23.50
C ASP A 58 4.88 1.60 22.62
N ALA A 59 5.94 2.18 23.19
CA ALA A 59 7.20 2.46 22.50
C ALA A 59 7.92 1.19 22.04
N GLU A 60 7.83 0.10 22.79
CA GLU A 60 8.49 -1.16 22.46
C GLU A 60 7.88 -1.82 21.22
N SER A 61 6.55 -1.93 21.15
CA SER A 61 5.86 -2.46 19.98
C SER A 61 6.07 -1.57 18.75
N HIS A 62 6.17 -0.26 18.95
CA HIS A 62 6.48 0.67 17.88
C HIS A 62 7.91 0.48 17.36
N LEU A 63 8.89 0.27 18.25
CA LEU A 63 10.25 -0.06 17.86
C LEU A 63 10.31 -1.35 17.03
N TRP A 64 9.61 -2.41 17.45
CA TRP A 64 9.55 -3.67 16.71
C TRP A 64 8.94 -3.48 15.31
N TYR A 65 7.84 -2.73 15.24
CA TYR A 65 7.23 -2.39 13.94
C TYR A 65 8.22 -1.64 13.03
N ARG A 66 8.86 -0.60 13.54
CA ARG A 66 9.85 0.19 12.76
C ARG A 66 11.04 -0.67 12.33
N ALA A 67 11.57 -1.51 13.20
CA ALA A 67 12.65 -2.45 12.87
C ALA A 67 12.23 -3.45 11.77
N ALA A 68 10.99 -3.95 11.81
CA ALA A 68 10.46 -4.81 10.75
C ALA A 68 10.38 -4.08 9.40
N THR A 69 10.01 -2.77 9.39
CA THR A 69 9.92 -1.99 8.14
C THR A 69 11.29 -1.75 7.49
N LEU A 70 12.38 -1.72 8.25
CA LEU A 70 13.73 -1.66 7.68
C LEU A 70 14.02 -2.89 6.83
N ILE A 71 13.79 -4.09 7.39
CA ILE A 71 13.98 -5.34 6.67
C ILE A 71 13.02 -5.42 5.47
N HIS A 72 11.77 -5.00 5.67
CA HIS A 72 10.76 -5.01 4.62
C HIS A 72 11.17 -4.15 3.40
N ALA A 73 11.76 -2.99 3.64
CA ALA A 73 12.23 -2.09 2.61
C ALA A 73 13.51 -2.59 1.91
N GLU A 74 14.45 -3.23 2.63
CA GLU A 74 15.75 -3.63 2.11
C GLU A 74 15.73 -4.84 1.16
N GLY A 75 14.57 -5.43 0.89
CA GLY A 75 14.47 -6.53 -0.07
C GLY A 75 14.78 -7.91 0.53
N TRP A 76 14.32 -8.18 1.76
CA TRP A 76 14.35 -9.46 2.50
C TRP A 76 13.98 -10.71 1.70
N ARG A 77 13.39 -10.53 0.54
CA ARG A 77 12.84 -11.59 -0.34
C ARG A 77 13.84 -12.67 -0.73
N LYS A 78 15.12 -12.35 -0.69
CA LYS A 78 16.22 -13.28 -1.02
C LYS A 78 16.90 -13.92 0.20
N ASN A 79 16.52 -13.49 1.42
CA ASN A 79 17.16 -13.94 2.65
C ASN A 79 16.12 -14.46 3.62
N THR A 80 16.04 -15.79 3.73
CA THR A 80 15.07 -16.49 4.59
C THR A 80 15.19 -16.08 6.07
N ARG A 81 16.41 -15.80 6.55
CA ARG A 81 16.62 -15.37 7.92
C ARG A 81 16.04 -13.97 8.15
N GLN A 82 16.35 -13.02 7.28
CA GLN A 82 15.78 -11.67 7.37
C GLN A 82 14.26 -11.67 7.26
N ALA A 83 13.69 -12.52 6.38
CA ALA A 83 12.25 -12.69 6.29
C ALA A 83 11.66 -13.17 7.61
N GLN A 84 12.32 -14.13 8.25
CA GLN A 84 11.89 -14.68 9.54
C GLN A 84 12.00 -13.64 10.66
N ASP A 85 13.09 -12.87 10.69
CA ASP A 85 13.27 -11.78 11.66
C ASP A 85 12.19 -10.71 11.47
N MET A 86 11.88 -10.32 10.23
CA MET A 86 10.82 -9.36 9.90
C MET A 86 9.44 -9.83 10.41
N ILE A 87 9.09 -11.08 10.13
CA ILE A 87 7.81 -11.64 10.60
C ILE A 87 7.77 -11.71 12.12
N THR A 88 8.86 -12.12 12.77
CA THR A 88 8.96 -12.15 14.23
C THR A 88 8.69 -10.77 14.85
N LEU A 89 9.31 -9.73 14.30
CA LEU A 89 9.14 -8.35 14.74
C LEU A 89 7.70 -7.85 14.51
N TYR A 90 7.11 -8.11 13.33
CA TYR A 90 5.72 -7.72 13.06
C TYR A 90 4.74 -8.48 13.95
N GLU A 91 4.87 -9.80 14.12
CA GLU A 91 3.97 -10.59 14.98
C GLU A 91 4.08 -10.16 16.45
N ALA A 92 5.29 -9.82 16.92
CA ALA A 92 5.47 -9.30 18.29
C ALA A 92 4.77 -7.94 18.46
N ALA A 93 4.93 -7.01 17.52
CA ALA A 93 4.22 -5.73 17.55
C ALA A 93 2.69 -5.93 17.46
N ALA A 94 2.25 -6.82 16.58
CA ALA A 94 0.84 -7.13 16.37
C ALA A 94 0.20 -7.80 17.60
N SER A 95 0.93 -8.65 18.34
CA SER A 95 0.44 -9.28 19.58
C SER A 95 0.08 -8.26 20.66
N LYS A 96 0.71 -7.08 20.63
CA LYS A 96 0.35 -5.93 21.47
C LYS A 96 -0.74 -5.03 20.87
N GLY A 97 -1.26 -5.36 19.69
CA GLY A 97 -2.30 -4.58 19.00
C GLY A 97 -1.78 -3.41 18.16
N HIS A 98 -0.51 -3.43 17.77
CA HIS A 98 0.05 -2.39 16.91
C HIS A 98 -0.59 -2.43 15.51
N TYR A 99 -1.42 -1.43 15.19
CA TYR A 99 -2.25 -1.40 13.99
C TYR A 99 -1.45 -1.59 12.69
N GLN A 100 -0.38 -0.81 12.50
CA GLN A 100 0.39 -0.86 11.26
C GLN A 100 1.09 -2.22 11.07
N ALA A 101 1.51 -2.86 12.16
CA ALA A 101 2.08 -4.21 12.11
C ALA A 101 1.03 -5.23 11.66
N ILE A 102 -0.18 -5.14 12.22
CA ILE A 102 -1.32 -6.00 11.84
C ILE A 102 -1.70 -5.78 10.37
N ASN A 103 -1.75 -4.53 9.91
CA ASN A 103 -2.01 -4.22 8.50
C ASN A 103 -0.96 -4.87 7.57
N ASN A 104 0.32 -4.73 7.92
CA ASN A 104 1.39 -5.31 7.11
C ASN A 104 1.37 -6.84 7.12
N LEU A 105 1.08 -7.47 8.26
CA LEU A 105 0.91 -8.92 8.36
C LEU A 105 -0.28 -9.41 7.55
N TYR A 106 -1.43 -8.71 7.62
CA TYR A 106 -2.59 -9.06 6.79
C TYR A 106 -2.20 -9.08 5.31
N LEU A 107 -1.56 -8.02 4.80
CA LEU A 107 -1.15 -7.93 3.40
C LEU A 107 -0.11 -8.99 3.03
N LEU A 108 0.90 -9.22 3.88
CA LEU A 108 1.93 -10.23 3.66
C LEU A 108 1.32 -11.64 3.60
N TYR A 109 0.44 -11.99 4.53
CA TYR A 109 -0.18 -13.31 4.57
C TYR A 109 -1.26 -13.52 3.52
N THR A 110 -1.91 -12.45 3.06
CA THR A 110 -2.91 -12.50 1.99
C THR A 110 -2.27 -12.73 0.63
N ASN A 111 -1.26 -11.93 0.31
CA ASN A 111 -0.67 -11.93 -1.03
C ASN A 111 0.47 -12.95 -1.17
N GLY A 112 0.99 -13.48 -0.06
CA GLY A 112 2.30 -14.05 -0.09
C GLY A 112 3.33 -12.98 -0.44
N GLN A 113 4.55 -13.37 -0.75
CA GLN A 113 5.50 -12.40 -1.31
C GLN A 113 6.38 -13.10 -2.34
N GLY A 114 6.53 -12.46 -3.46
CA GLY A 114 7.46 -12.89 -4.47
C GLY A 114 7.46 -11.96 -5.65
N ALA A 115 8.59 -11.29 -5.83
CA ALA A 115 9.03 -10.89 -7.15
C ALA A 115 10.35 -11.61 -7.37
N SER A 116 10.41 -12.46 -8.38
CA SER A 116 11.61 -13.18 -8.87
C SER A 116 12.51 -13.80 -7.77
N GLY A 117 12.18 -15.00 -7.32
CA GLY A 117 13.13 -15.81 -6.57
C GLY A 117 12.53 -16.65 -5.47
N THR A 118 12.57 -16.23 -4.21
CA THR A 118 12.01 -17.01 -3.12
C THR A 118 10.61 -16.51 -2.80
N LEU A 119 9.63 -17.34 -3.06
CA LEU A 119 8.22 -17.04 -2.86
C LEU A 119 7.76 -17.61 -1.52
N TYR A 120 7.21 -16.76 -0.69
CA TYR A 120 6.46 -17.22 0.47
C TYR A 120 4.99 -17.36 0.05
N ALA A 121 4.45 -18.57 0.20
CA ALA A 121 3.06 -18.82 -0.14
C ALA A 121 2.11 -18.00 0.74
N PRO A 122 0.95 -17.57 0.22
CA PRO A 122 -0.11 -17.01 1.02
C PRO A 122 -0.46 -17.90 2.20
N GLN A 123 -0.81 -17.29 3.34
CA GLN A 123 -1.23 -18.00 4.55
C GLN A 123 -2.62 -17.55 4.99
N PRO A 124 -3.68 -18.06 4.32
CA PRO A 124 -5.05 -17.58 4.51
C PRO A 124 -5.53 -17.59 5.96
N SER A 125 -5.17 -18.60 6.73
CA SER A 125 -5.57 -18.71 8.14
C SER A 125 -4.97 -17.60 9.01
N ARG A 126 -3.70 -17.23 8.77
CA ARG A 126 -3.04 -16.12 9.46
C ARG A 126 -3.57 -14.77 9.01
N ALA A 127 -3.83 -14.61 7.71
CA ALA A 127 -4.47 -13.40 7.19
C ALA A 127 -5.85 -13.19 7.86
N ARG A 128 -6.67 -14.25 7.93
CA ARG A 128 -7.99 -14.20 8.61
C ARG A 128 -7.89 -13.85 10.09
N LYS A 129 -6.92 -14.41 10.80
CA LYS A 129 -6.69 -14.06 12.22
C LYS A 129 -6.63 -12.54 12.40
N TRP A 130 -5.84 -11.86 11.59
CA TRP A 130 -5.68 -10.42 11.70
C TRP A 130 -6.86 -9.62 11.14
N LEU A 131 -7.52 -10.11 10.10
CA LEU A 131 -8.77 -9.55 9.61
C LEU A 131 -9.85 -9.57 10.70
N HIS A 132 -10.08 -10.72 11.33
CA HIS A 132 -11.07 -10.87 12.40
C HIS A 132 -10.72 -10.00 13.61
N TYR A 133 -9.44 -9.96 14.01
CA TYR A 133 -9.00 -9.07 15.06
C TYR A 133 -9.37 -7.59 14.77
N GLY A 134 -9.15 -7.12 13.55
CA GLY A 134 -9.52 -5.77 13.15
C GLY A 134 -11.05 -5.53 13.16
N LEU A 135 -11.83 -6.52 12.73
CA LEU A 135 -13.30 -6.45 12.77
C LEU A 135 -13.83 -6.42 14.21
N ASP A 136 -13.30 -7.26 15.10
CA ASP A 136 -13.65 -7.30 16.54
C ASP A 136 -13.30 -5.99 17.25
N LYS A 137 -12.23 -5.31 16.81
CA LYS A 137 -11.86 -3.97 17.28
C LYS A 137 -12.64 -2.84 16.61
N ASN A 138 -13.59 -3.16 15.71
CA ASN A 138 -14.34 -2.20 14.91
C ASN A 138 -13.45 -1.22 14.12
N TRP A 139 -12.29 -1.68 13.65
CA TRP A 139 -11.45 -0.84 12.81
C TRP A 139 -12.08 -0.61 11.45
N ALA A 140 -12.15 0.65 11.05
CA ALA A 140 -12.72 0.99 9.74
C ALA A 140 -12.00 0.29 8.59
N MET A 141 -10.65 0.20 8.64
CA MET A 141 -9.82 -0.49 7.66
C MET A 141 -10.16 -1.98 7.53
N ALA A 142 -10.60 -2.66 8.59
CA ALA A 142 -10.95 -4.08 8.53
C ALA A 142 -12.15 -4.35 7.59
N ASN A 143 -13.03 -3.37 7.39
CA ASN A 143 -14.08 -3.46 6.37
C ASN A 143 -13.50 -3.41 4.96
N TYR A 144 -12.43 -2.63 4.73
CA TYR A 144 -11.70 -2.65 3.46
C TYR A 144 -10.97 -3.98 3.25
N TRP A 145 -10.31 -4.53 4.26
CA TRP A 145 -9.69 -5.86 4.15
C TRP A 145 -10.72 -6.95 3.81
N LEU A 146 -11.92 -6.87 4.39
CA LEU A 146 -12.98 -7.84 4.08
C LEU A 146 -13.55 -7.63 2.66
N PHE A 147 -13.63 -6.38 2.19
CA PHE A 147 -13.91 -6.12 0.76
C PHE A 147 -12.88 -6.82 -0.12
N ASP A 148 -11.59 -6.59 0.12
CA ASP A 148 -10.50 -7.18 -0.65
C ASP A 148 -10.56 -8.72 -0.62
N ALA A 149 -10.74 -9.31 0.57
CA ALA A 149 -10.85 -10.75 0.75
C ALA A 149 -12.00 -11.38 -0.04
N LEU A 150 -13.16 -10.74 -0.06
CA LEU A 150 -14.34 -11.20 -0.79
C LEU A 150 -14.27 -10.94 -2.29
N TYR A 151 -13.58 -9.86 -2.70
CA TYR A 151 -13.48 -9.46 -4.10
C TYR A 151 -12.39 -10.23 -4.84
N GLU A 152 -11.25 -10.47 -4.21
CA GLU A 152 -10.10 -11.17 -4.79
C GLU A 152 -10.09 -12.69 -4.46
N SER A 153 -11.09 -13.16 -3.69
CA SER A 153 -11.14 -14.57 -3.25
C SER A 153 -9.91 -15.02 -2.46
N ASN A 154 -9.40 -14.14 -1.61
CA ASN A 154 -8.19 -14.38 -0.81
C ASN A 154 -8.50 -14.54 0.68
N ALA A 155 -7.47 -14.68 1.52
CA ALA A 155 -7.59 -14.93 2.97
C ALA A 155 -8.57 -16.07 3.32
N GLY A 156 -8.87 -16.99 2.35
CA GLY A 156 -9.79 -18.10 2.51
C GLY A 156 -11.27 -17.76 2.35
N TYR A 157 -11.61 -16.55 1.93
CA TYR A 157 -12.98 -16.18 1.57
C TYR A 157 -13.28 -16.55 0.12
N ARG A 158 -14.57 -16.84 -0.16
CA ARG A 158 -15.03 -17.07 -1.52
C ARG A 158 -15.41 -15.76 -2.19
N TYR A 159 -15.23 -15.70 -3.51
CA TYR A 159 -15.66 -14.58 -4.33
C TYR A 159 -17.13 -14.21 -4.10
N ASN A 160 -17.37 -13.02 -3.64
CA ASN A 160 -18.71 -12.46 -3.42
C ASN A 160 -18.72 -10.95 -3.69
N PRO A 161 -18.78 -10.54 -4.96
CA PRO A 161 -18.62 -9.13 -5.34
C PRO A 161 -19.76 -8.24 -4.81
N LYS A 162 -20.97 -8.76 -4.60
CA LYS A 162 -22.07 -7.97 -4.03
C LYS A 162 -21.79 -7.60 -2.58
N LEU A 163 -21.39 -8.57 -1.77
CA LEU A 163 -21.05 -8.36 -0.37
C LEU A 163 -19.76 -7.54 -0.25
N ALA A 164 -18.76 -7.81 -1.10
CA ALA A 164 -17.54 -7.04 -1.17
C ALA A 164 -17.81 -5.54 -1.35
N LEU A 165 -18.58 -5.16 -2.36
CA LEU A 165 -18.92 -3.76 -2.62
C LEU A 165 -19.69 -3.09 -1.46
N ALA A 166 -20.52 -3.85 -0.74
CA ALA A 166 -21.18 -3.34 0.46
C ALA A 166 -20.18 -3.00 1.58
N TYR A 167 -19.16 -3.85 1.78
CA TYR A 167 -18.09 -3.58 2.74
C TYR A 167 -17.17 -2.44 2.28
N LEU A 168 -16.90 -2.32 0.98
CA LEU A 168 -16.17 -1.17 0.43
C LEU A 168 -16.90 0.14 0.74
N GLN A 169 -18.21 0.21 0.46
CA GLN A 169 -19.02 1.40 0.75
C GLN A 169 -19.02 1.71 2.25
N LYS A 170 -19.14 0.69 3.11
CA LYS A 170 -19.05 0.87 4.57
C LYS A 170 -17.68 1.44 4.99
N ALA A 171 -16.59 0.95 4.41
CA ALA A 171 -15.25 1.48 4.68
C ALA A 171 -15.10 2.94 4.23
N VAL A 172 -15.69 3.30 3.08
CA VAL A 172 -15.76 4.70 2.60
C VAL A 172 -16.54 5.59 3.57
N ASP A 173 -17.69 5.14 4.03
CA ASP A 173 -18.53 5.88 4.98
C ASP A 173 -17.84 6.06 6.34
N LEU A 174 -16.96 5.14 6.71
CA LEU A 174 -16.10 5.23 7.89
C LEU A 174 -14.82 6.04 7.66
N GLY A 175 -14.63 6.57 6.46
CA GLY A 175 -13.55 7.50 6.14
C GLY A 175 -12.21 6.87 5.76
N VAL A 176 -12.15 5.58 5.44
CA VAL A 176 -10.89 4.91 5.04
C VAL A 176 -10.39 5.46 3.71
N PRO A 177 -9.22 6.15 3.66
CA PRO A 177 -8.76 6.82 2.44
C PRO A 177 -8.46 5.85 1.29
N LEU A 178 -7.95 4.66 1.58
CA LEU A 178 -7.74 3.61 0.58
C LEU A 178 -9.08 3.13 -0.02
N ALA A 179 -10.12 2.99 0.81
CA ALA A 179 -11.46 2.61 0.32
C ALA A 179 -12.07 3.72 -0.54
N GLN A 180 -11.90 4.99 -0.16
CA GLN A 180 -12.34 6.14 -0.96
C GLN A 180 -11.65 6.14 -2.33
N TYR A 181 -10.36 5.89 -2.37
CA TYR A 181 -9.58 5.78 -3.60
C TYR A 181 -10.05 4.60 -4.49
N GLU A 182 -10.24 3.40 -3.92
CA GLU A 182 -10.71 2.24 -4.68
C GLU A 182 -12.13 2.44 -5.21
N LEU A 183 -13.03 3.02 -4.42
CA LEU A 183 -14.38 3.33 -4.89
C LEU A 183 -14.35 4.39 -6.01
N ALA A 184 -13.46 5.40 -5.92
CA ALA A 184 -13.26 6.38 -6.99
C ALA A 184 -12.87 5.69 -8.31
N ARG A 185 -11.98 4.69 -8.27
CA ARG A 185 -11.59 3.91 -9.47
C ARG A 185 -12.76 3.10 -10.04
N ILE A 186 -13.66 2.60 -9.18
CA ILE A 186 -14.87 1.90 -9.64
C ILE A 186 -15.81 2.88 -10.35
N TYR A 187 -16.03 4.09 -9.81
CA TYR A 187 -16.82 5.12 -10.47
C TYR A 187 -16.23 5.55 -11.81
N ASP A 188 -14.90 5.68 -11.91
CA ASP A 188 -14.23 5.95 -13.18
C ASP A 188 -14.42 4.82 -14.21
N LYS A 189 -14.11 3.59 -13.82
CA LYS A 189 -14.02 2.48 -14.78
C LYS A 189 -15.37 1.92 -15.18
N ARG A 190 -16.30 1.75 -14.21
CA ARG A 190 -17.57 1.06 -14.42
C ARG A 190 -18.73 2.00 -14.71
N PHE A 191 -18.82 3.11 -13.99
CA PHE A 191 -19.96 4.02 -14.07
C PHE A 191 -19.69 5.25 -14.93
N LYS A 192 -18.43 5.55 -15.25
CA LYS A 192 -18.01 6.76 -15.97
C LYS A 192 -18.48 8.06 -15.29
N ASP A 193 -18.69 8.01 -13.97
CA ASP A 193 -19.05 9.15 -13.16
C ASP A 193 -17.79 9.83 -12.62
N TYR A 194 -17.33 10.79 -13.42
CA TYR A 194 -16.10 11.53 -13.12
C TYR A 194 -16.25 12.52 -11.96
N ASN A 195 -17.46 12.97 -11.66
CA ASN A 195 -17.70 13.90 -10.55
C ASN A 195 -17.59 13.19 -9.21
N THR A 196 -18.27 12.06 -9.06
CA THR A 196 -18.17 11.22 -7.86
C THR A 196 -16.74 10.68 -7.66
N ARG A 197 -16.07 10.30 -8.76
CA ARG A 197 -14.64 9.94 -8.73
C ARG A 197 -13.78 11.06 -8.13
N GLU A 198 -13.89 12.30 -8.65
CA GLU A 198 -13.07 13.41 -8.17
C GLU A 198 -13.37 13.75 -6.72
N LEU A 199 -14.64 13.69 -6.30
CA LEU A 199 -15.03 13.88 -4.89
C LEU A 199 -14.35 12.86 -3.98
N LEU A 200 -14.38 11.58 -4.32
CA LEU A 200 -13.79 10.51 -3.51
C LEU A 200 -12.26 10.59 -3.48
N LEU A 201 -11.63 10.95 -4.62
CA LEU A 201 -10.18 11.22 -4.65
C LEU A 201 -9.80 12.40 -3.76
N ASP A 202 -10.59 13.48 -3.75
CA ASP A 202 -10.36 14.64 -2.89
C ASP A 202 -10.49 14.26 -1.40
N CYS A 203 -11.50 13.44 -1.05
CA CYS A 203 -11.66 12.93 0.31
C CYS A 203 -10.43 12.13 0.77
N ALA A 204 -9.92 11.23 -0.08
CA ALA A 204 -8.71 10.44 0.22
C ALA A 204 -7.45 11.31 0.30
N ALA A 205 -7.30 12.25 -0.64
CA ALA A 205 -6.16 13.15 -0.71
C ALA A 205 -6.04 14.05 0.53
N ARG A 206 -7.16 14.59 1.03
CA ARG A 206 -7.18 15.40 2.27
C ARG A 206 -6.70 14.64 3.50
N GLN A 207 -6.78 13.33 3.49
CA GLN A 207 -6.28 12.45 4.54
C GLN A 207 -4.80 12.01 4.33
N GLY A 208 -4.11 12.55 3.33
CA GLY A 208 -2.72 12.21 3.06
C GLY A 208 -2.51 10.98 2.18
N PHE A 209 -3.56 10.47 1.50
CA PHE A 209 -3.40 9.31 0.63
C PHE A 209 -2.69 9.72 -0.68
N SER A 210 -1.39 9.43 -0.77
CA SER A 210 -0.50 9.91 -1.82
C SER A 210 -0.92 9.50 -3.23
N ALA A 211 -1.46 8.28 -3.41
CA ALA A 211 -1.95 7.82 -4.72
C ALA A 211 -3.16 8.64 -5.21
N ALA A 212 -4.06 9.04 -4.31
CA ALA A 212 -5.18 9.93 -4.68
C ALA A 212 -4.70 11.33 -5.05
N MET A 213 -3.72 11.86 -4.32
CA MET A 213 -3.11 13.16 -4.65
C MET A 213 -2.44 13.13 -6.02
N ASP A 214 -1.71 12.07 -6.33
CA ASP A 214 -1.04 11.92 -7.62
C ASP A 214 -2.06 11.83 -8.76
N GLU A 215 -3.14 11.08 -8.59
CA GLU A 215 -4.20 10.98 -9.59
C GLU A 215 -4.95 12.30 -9.77
N LEU A 216 -5.28 13.01 -8.68
CA LEU A 216 -5.86 14.35 -8.75
C LEU A 216 -4.93 15.34 -9.45
N SER A 217 -3.62 15.27 -9.20
CA SER A 217 -2.65 16.16 -9.87
C SER A 217 -2.74 16.02 -11.39
N ARG A 218 -2.87 14.79 -11.87
CA ARG A 218 -3.07 14.51 -13.31
C ARG A 218 -4.38 15.09 -13.83
N ILE A 219 -5.48 14.94 -13.08
CA ILE A 219 -6.79 15.50 -13.45
C ILE A 219 -6.73 17.02 -13.52
N LYS A 220 -6.17 17.66 -12.48
CA LYS A 220 -6.02 19.13 -12.43
C LYS A 220 -5.21 19.67 -13.60
N ARG A 221 -4.15 18.98 -13.98
CA ARG A 221 -3.29 19.35 -15.11
C ARG A 221 -3.99 19.15 -16.47
N ILE A 222 -4.59 17.97 -16.68
CA ILE A 222 -5.07 17.57 -18.00
C ILE A 222 -6.45 18.14 -18.28
N ARG A 223 -7.39 18.00 -17.33
CA ARG A 223 -8.79 18.38 -17.52
C ARG A 223 -9.04 19.87 -17.28
N TYR A 224 -8.38 20.42 -16.25
CA TYR A 224 -8.63 21.80 -15.82
C TYR A 224 -7.53 22.80 -16.19
N GLY A 225 -6.37 22.34 -16.67
CA GLY A 225 -5.22 23.21 -16.94
C GLY A 225 -4.63 23.89 -15.69
N ASN A 226 -5.03 23.46 -14.48
CA ASN A 226 -4.60 24.04 -13.22
C ASN A 226 -3.24 23.48 -12.81
N LEU A 227 -2.18 24.05 -13.37
CA LEU A 227 -0.80 23.59 -13.13
C LEU A 227 -0.33 23.85 -11.70
N LYS A 228 -0.77 24.95 -11.10
CA LYS A 228 -0.39 25.31 -9.72
C LYS A 228 -0.91 24.27 -8.72
N GLU A 229 -2.18 23.93 -8.81
CA GLU A 229 -2.79 22.92 -7.96
C GLU A 229 -2.19 21.53 -8.22
N SER A 230 -1.92 21.20 -9.49
CA SER A 230 -1.26 19.95 -9.87
C SER A 230 0.11 19.81 -9.21
N LEU A 231 0.95 20.85 -9.24
CA LEU A 231 2.25 20.87 -8.57
C LEU A 231 2.11 20.68 -7.05
N GLN A 232 1.17 21.41 -6.45
CA GLN A 232 0.95 21.31 -5.00
C GLN A 232 0.52 19.91 -4.58
N LEU A 233 -0.35 19.27 -5.37
CA LEU A 233 -0.78 17.90 -5.12
C LEU A 233 0.37 16.89 -5.24
N MET A 234 1.22 16.99 -6.25
CA MET A 234 2.42 16.16 -6.38
C MET A 234 3.38 16.36 -5.21
N HIS A 235 3.61 17.61 -4.81
CA HIS A 235 4.47 17.91 -3.68
C HIS A 235 3.91 17.38 -2.36
N ASN A 236 2.61 17.50 -2.15
CA ASN A 236 1.92 16.93 -0.99
C ASN A 236 1.97 15.40 -1.01
N ALA A 237 1.74 14.74 -2.16
CA ALA A 237 1.86 13.29 -2.29
C ALA A 237 3.24 12.80 -1.83
N LEU A 238 4.29 13.51 -2.23
CA LEU A 238 5.66 13.19 -1.84
C LEU A 238 5.88 13.28 -0.32
N ARG A 239 5.27 14.25 0.37
CA ARG A 239 5.36 14.39 1.84
C ARG A 239 4.89 13.14 2.59
N TYR A 240 3.85 12.47 2.07
CA TYR A 240 3.28 11.28 2.69
C TYR A 240 3.96 9.98 2.24
N GLY A 241 4.84 10.05 1.25
CA GLY A 241 5.62 8.90 0.78
C GLY A 241 4.77 7.85 0.06
N GLY A 242 5.14 6.58 0.20
CA GLY A 242 4.49 5.46 -0.47
C GLY A 242 4.66 5.48 -1.99
N GLU A 243 3.89 4.65 -2.68
CA GLU A 243 3.96 4.53 -4.15
C GLU A 243 3.58 5.85 -4.84
N GLY A 244 2.48 6.47 -4.43
CA GLY A 244 2.05 7.77 -4.99
C GLY A 244 3.06 8.89 -4.78
N GLY A 245 3.77 8.89 -3.64
CA GLY A 245 4.87 9.81 -3.38
C GLY A 245 6.05 9.58 -4.32
N GLY A 246 6.44 8.34 -4.57
CA GLY A 246 7.49 7.98 -5.52
C GLY A 246 7.15 8.38 -6.96
N GLU A 247 5.91 8.17 -7.40
CA GLU A 247 5.42 8.64 -8.71
C GLU A 247 5.43 10.17 -8.82
N ALA A 248 5.02 10.85 -7.77
CA ALA A 248 5.03 12.31 -7.71
C ALA A 248 6.47 12.87 -7.78
N ALA A 249 7.43 12.23 -7.07
CA ALA A 249 8.83 12.61 -7.10
C ALA A 249 9.41 12.53 -8.52
N LEU A 250 9.15 11.42 -9.25
CA LEU A 250 9.55 11.26 -10.64
C LEU A 250 9.01 12.40 -11.53
N LYS A 251 7.71 12.70 -11.39
CA LYS A 251 7.06 13.78 -12.18
C LYS A 251 7.65 15.14 -11.84
N LEU A 252 7.91 15.44 -10.57
CA LEU A 252 8.54 16.68 -10.13
C LEU A 252 9.97 16.81 -10.66
N THR A 253 10.74 15.73 -10.70
CA THR A 253 12.05 15.70 -11.34
C THR A 253 11.94 16.15 -12.80
N MET A 254 10.99 15.61 -13.56
CA MET A 254 10.76 15.98 -14.97
C MET A 254 10.28 17.42 -15.12
N VAL A 255 9.48 17.95 -14.19
CA VAL A 255 9.00 19.34 -14.23
C VAL A 255 10.15 20.33 -14.12
N TYR A 256 11.16 20.06 -13.31
CA TYR A 256 12.30 20.95 -13.09
C TYR A 256 13.50 20.63 -13.98
N ALA A 257 13.46 19.56 -14.78
CA ALA A 257 14.49 19.22 -15.75
C ALA A 257 14.60 20.26 -16.87
N LYS A 258 15.78 20.36 -17.47
CA LYS A 258 16.02 21.22 -18.64
C LYS A 258 15.22 20.76 -19.86
N ASN A 259 15.13 19.44 -20.08
CA ASN A 259 14.32 18.85 -21.15
C ASN A 259 12.98 18.35 -20.62
N LYS A 260 11.90 18.99 -21.01
CA LYS A 260 10.52 18.72 -20.54
C LYS A 260 9.65 17.99 -21.55
N ALA A 261 10.23 17.21 -22.46
CA ALA A 261 9.51 16.56 -23.55
C ALA A 261 8.27 15.74 -23.09
N LEU A 262 8.32 15.16 -21.89
CA LEU A 262 7.21 14.41 -21.29
C LEU A 262 6.27 15.26 -20.42
N MET A 263 6.62 16.51 -20.18
CA MET A 263 5.90 17.44 -19.28
C MET A 263 5.69 18.81 -19.96
N ASP A 264 5.28 18.78 -21.21
CA ASP A 264 5.08 19.94 -22.09
C ASP A 264 4.23 21.04 -21.47
N LYS A 265 3.17 20.68 -20.72
CA LYS A 265 2.32 21.65 -20.03
C LYS A 265 3.02 22.45 -18.94
N PHE A 266 4.16 21.98 -18.45
CA PHE A 266 4.99 22.68 -17.46
C PHE A 266 6.18 23.43 -18.10
N ILE A 267 6.17 23.62 -19.41
CA ILE A 267 7.31 24.24 -20.12
C ILE A 267 7.62 25.66 -19.62
N ALA A 268 6.59 26.38 -19.14
CA ALA A 268 6.75 27.72 -18.58
C ALA A 268 7.44 27.75 -17.20
N ILE A 269 7.57 26.61 -16.52
CA ILE A 269 8.31 26.55 -15.26
C ILE A 269 9.81 26.53 -15.59
N PRO A 270 10.62 27.45 -15.04
CA PRO A 270 12.06 27.42 -15.28
C PRO A 270 12.69 26.11 -14.84
N ALA A 271 13.72 25.66 -15.57
CA ALA A 271 14.55 24.57 -15.10
C ALA A 271 15.26 24.94 -13.79
N ASP A 272 15.31 23.99 -12.86
CA ASP A 272 15.96 24.19 -11.56
C ASP A 272 16.75 22.93 -11.21
N PRO A 273 18.07 22.91 -11.48
CA PRO A 273 18.89 21.73 -11.27
C PRO A 273 18.95 21.26 -9.79
N VAL A 274 18.77 22.18 -8.84
CA VAL A 274 18.77 21.83 -7.41
C VAL A 274 17.51 21.06 -7.05
N ARG A 275 16.35 21.53 -7.54
CA ARG A 275 15.07 20.81 -7.35
C ARG A 275 15.05 19.50 -8.12
N GLU A 276 15.51 19.48 -9.36
CA GLU A 276 15.62 18.26 -10.16
C GLU A 276 16.40 17.18 -9.41
N ALA A 277 17.60 17.51 -8.93
CA ALA A 277 18.44 16.58 -8.19
C ALA A 277 17.81 16.13 -6.86
N ALA A 278 17.18 17.04 -6.12
CA ALA A 278 16.52 16.73 -4.85
C ALA A 278 15.31 15.79 -5.04
N TYR A 279 14.47 16.04 -6.04
CA TYR A 279 13.33 15.16 -6.33
C TYR A 279 13.78 13.79 -6.87
N ALA A 280 14.86 13.72 -7.65
CA ALA A 280 15.44 12.45 -8.10
C ALA A 280 16.00 11.63 -6.91
N GLU A 281 16.61 12.29 -5.92
CA GLU A 281 17.07 11.64 -4.68
C GLU A 281 15.88 11.07 -3.89
N LEU A 282 14.78 11.82 -3.77
CA LEU A 282 13.56 11.38 -3.10
C LEU A 282 12.87 10.23 -3.83
N GLU A 283 12.82 10.27 -5.17
CA GLU A 283 12.31 9.16 -5.99
C GLU A 283 13.12 7.88 -5.70
N LYS A 284 14.45 7.98 -5.78
CA LYS A 284 15.35 6.87 -5.48
C LYS A 284 15.15 6.33 -4.07
N ALA A 285 14.94 7.21 -3.09
CA ALA A 285 14.70 6.81 -1.70
C ALA A 285 13.40 6.03 -1.53
N LEU A 286 12.33 6.41 -2.24
CA LEU A 286 11.01 5.76 -2.13
C LEU A 286 10.89 4.51 -3.00
N LYS A 287 11.38 4.54 -4.24
CA LYS A 287 11.23 3.45 -5.22
C LYS A 287 12.45 2.53 -5.31
N GLY A 288 13.62 3.01 -4.93
CA GLY A 288 14.88 2.30 -5.17
C GLY A 288 15.36 2.41 -6.61
N THR A 289 16.49 1.76 -6.91
CA THR A 289 17.05 1.69 -8.27
C THR A 289 17.75 0.35 -8.49
N GLY A 290 17.49 -0.29 -9.63
CA GLY A 290 18.16 -1.53 -10.01
C GLY A 290 17.94 -2.66 -9.00
N THR A 291 19.01 -3.06 -8.29
CA THR A 291 18.96 -4.15 -7.31
C THR A 291 18.58 -3.71 -5.90
N LYS A 292 18.53 -2.41 -5.64
CA LYS A 292 18.15 -1.86 -4.33
C LYS A 292 16.70 -1.38 -4.37
N SER A 293 15.87 -1.90 -3.46
CA SER A 293 14.51 -1.41 -3.25
C SER A 293 14.55 -0.08 -2.52
N GLY A 294 13.62 0.83 -2.84
CA GLY A 294 13.37 2.02 -2.04
C GLY A 294 12.63 1.67 -0.75
N ASN A 295 12.50 2.64 0.13
CA ASN A 295 11.75 2.48 1.37
C ASN A 295 10.40 3.20 1.26
N PRO A 296 9.30 2.48 0.99
CA PRO A 296 7.96 3.07 0.86
C PRO A 296 7.40 3.58 2.21
N PHE A 297 8.07 3.27 3.32
CA PHE A 297 7.67 3.75 4.64
C PHE A 297 8.24 5.13 4.98
N TYR A 298 9.11 5.70 4.14
CA TYR A 298 9.60 7.06 4.31
C TYR A 298 8.47 8.08 4.16
N THR A 299 8.47 9.06 5.07
CA THR A 299 7.64 10.26 4.99
C THR A 299 8.50 11.50 5.17
N PHE A 300 8.05 12.61 4.59
CA PHE A 300 8.84 13.84 4.55
C PHE A 300 8.02 15.04 5.07
N PRO A 301 7.64 15.05 6.36
CA PRO A 301 6.78 16.09 6.92
C PRO A 301 7.39 17.49 6.85
N ARG A 302 8.71 17.59 6.76
CA ARG A 302 9.45 18.86 6.68
C ARG A 302 9.83 19.26 5.24
N LEU A 303 9.23 18.61 4.24
CA LEU A 303 9.57 18.86 2.84
C LEU A 303 9.41 20.34 2.46
N ASP A 304 8.33 20.99 2.89
CA ASP A 304 8.08 22.41 2.59
C ASP A 304 9.12 23.35 3.20
N GLU A 305 9.78 22.95 4.30
CA GLU A 305 10.81 23.74 4.95
C GLU A 305 12.13 23.73 4.15
N VAL A 306 12.47 22.57 3.54
CA VAL A 306 13.79 22.36 2.93
C VAL A 306 13.76 22.36 1.41
N LEU A 307 12.63 22.00 0.82
CA LEU A 307 12.43 21.91 -0.64
C LEU A 307 11.07 22.50 -1.05
N PRO A 308 10.75 23.76 -0.71
CA PRO A 308 9.49 24.36 -1.11
C PRO A 308 9.39 24.45 -2.64
N LEU A 309 8.16 24.53 -3.16
CA LEU A 309 7.94 24.74 -4.60
C LEU A 309 8.52 26.08 -5.06
N SER A 310 8.94 26.14 -6.36
CA SER A 310 9.39 27.38 -6.99
C SER A 310 8.31 28.48 -6.91
N PRO A 311 8.68 29.76 -6.69
CA PRO A 311 10.04 30.34 -6.75
C PRO A 311 10.79 30.41 -5.38
N ALA A 312 10.26 29.85 -4.31
CA ALA A 312 10.88 29.96 -3.00
C ALA A 312 12.30 29.32 -2.98
N LYS A 313 13.17 29.84 -2.11
CA LYS A 313 14.55 29.34 -1.98
C LYS A 313 14.57 27.95 -1.32
N THR A 314 15.40 27.05 -1.85
CA THR A 314 15.62 25.71 -1.28
C THR A 314 16.68 25.72 -0.19
N HIS A 315 16.51 24.81 0.79
CA HIS A 315 17.46 24.53 1.87
C HIS A 315 17.79 23.04 1.94
N TRP A 316 17.72 22.36 0.79
CA TRP A 316 17.93 20.92 0.68
C TRP A 316 19.31 20.47 1.15
N LYS A 317 19.36 19.47 2.03
CA LYS A 317 20.57 18.83 2.58
C LYS A 317 20.46 17.30 2.57
N GLY A 318 19.78 16.74 1.57
CA GLY A 318 19.51 15.32 1.47
C GLY A 318 18.20 14.90 2.17
N ILE A 319 17.79 13.64 1.94
CA ILE A 319 16.47 13.10 2.33
C ILE A 319 16.17 13.24 3.83
N TYR A 320 17.17 13.04 4.69
CA TYR A 320 16.98 13.13 6.14
C TYR A 320 16.62 14.56 6.62
N SER A 321 16.95 15.60 5.85
CA SER A 321 16.55 16.96 6.18
C SER A 321 15.05 17.21 6.06
N ALA A 322 14.36 16.41 5.22
CA ALA A 322 12.92 16.50 5.00
C ALA A 322 12.10 15.59 5.95
N MET A 323 12.73 14.65 6.63
CA MET A 323 12.10 13.78 7.62
C MET A 323 11.83 14.49 8.94
N SER A 324 11.04 13.88 9.83
CA SER A 324 11.02 14.26 11.23
C SER A 324 12.43 14.04 11.86
N LYS A 325 12.73 14.75 12.95
CA LYS A 325 14.01 14.55 13.64
C LYS A 325 14.16 13.12 14.17
N GLU A 326 13.05 12.54 14.64
CA GLU A 326 13.00 11.19 15.16
C GLU A 326 13.23 10.15 14.06
N ASP A 327 12.56 10.29 12.91
CA ASP A 327 12.75 9.38 11.80
C ASP A 327 14.15 9.47 11.21
N ALA A 328 14.67 10.69 11.03
CA ALA A 328 16.03 10.89 10.56
C ALA A 328 17.06 10.21 11.48
N ALA A 329 16.93 10.35 12.80
CA ALA A 329 17.80 9.70 13.77
C ALA A 329 17.69 8.17 13.70
N PHE A 330 16.48 7.63 13.60
CA PHE A 330 16.23 6.19 13.50
C PHE A 330 16.85 5.58 12.23
N TYR A 331 16.65 6.21 11.08
CA TYR A 331 17.16 5.67 9.80
C TYR A 331 18.67 5.88 9.62
N GLN A 332 19.26 6.88 10.29
CA GLN A 332 20.72 7.06 10.30
C GLN A 332 21.42 6.09 11.26
N ASN A 333 20.75 5.66 12.34
CA ASN A 333 21.28 4.77 13.36
C ASN A 333 20.27 3.64 13.63
N PRO A 334 20.07 2.73 12.67
CA PRO A 334 19.06 1.68 12.82
C PRO A 334 19.47 0.67 13.90
N PRO A 335 18.49 0.10 14.61
CA PRO A 335 18.76 -0.95 15.60
C PRO A 335 19.24 -2.24 14.92
N ASP A 336 19.92 -3.10 15.68
CA ASP A 336 20.20 -4.47 15.25
C ASP A 336 18.88 -5.27 15.24
N THR A 337 18.31 -5.43 14.05
CA THR A 337 17.02 -6.09 13.84
C THR A 337 17.06 -7.58 14.18
N ALA A 338 18.20 -8.25 13.96
CA ALA A 338 18.39 -9.66 14.26
C ALA A 338 18.47 -9.89 15.79
N ALA A 339 19.17 -9.01 16.51
CA ALA A 339 19.22 -9.06 17.96
C ALA A 339 17.85 -8.83 18.59
N LEU A 340 17.06 -7.86 18.07
CA LEU A 340 15.69 -7.64 18.52
C LEU A 340 14.79 -8.85 18.28
N ALA A 341 14.84 -9.47 17.11
CA ALA A 341 14.06 -10.67 16.80
C ALA A 341 14.44 -11.86 17.72
N ALA A 342 15.74 -12.04 17.97
CA ALA A 342 16.23 -13.09 18.88
C ALA A 342 15.77 -12.86 20.33
N ASP A 343 15.77 -11.62 20.81
CA ASP A 343 15.27 -11.27 22.16
C ASP A 343 13.77 -11.54 22.30
N ILE A 344 12.98 -11.21 21.31
CA ILE A 344 11.53 -11.49 21.26
C ILE A 344 11.27 -13.00 21.43
N LEU A 345 11.98 -13.84 20.66
CA LEU A 345 11.84 -15.30 20.74
C LEU A 345 12.32 -15.83 22.10
N LYS A 346 13.44 -15.34 22.63
CA LYS A 346 13.96 -15.71 23.95
C LYS A 346 12.98 -15.35 25.07
N ARG A 347 12.33 -14.21 25.00
CA ARG A 347 11.30 -13.76 25.97
C ARG A 347 9.96 -14.50 25.80
N GLY A 348 9.81 -15.30 24.75
CA GLY A 348 8.55 -16.02 24.48
C GLY A 348 7.37 -15.13 24.14
N ILE A 349 7.63 -13.91 23.61
CA ILE A 349 6.58 -12.96 23.21
C ILE A 349 5.78 -13.54 22.04
N VAL A 350 6.46 -14.21 21.12
CA VAL A 350 5.89 -15.03 20.06
C VAL A 350 6.63 -16.35 20.00
N LYS A 351 5.94 -17.42 19.61
CA LYS A 351 6.55 -18.74 19.47
C LYS A 351 7.16 -18.89 18.10
N LYS A 352 8.29 -19.61 18.02
CA LYS A 352 9.00 -19.83 16.76
C LYS A 352 8.10 -20.51 15.71
N GLU A 353 7.26 -21.43 16.12
CA GLU A 353 6.32 -22.15 15.26
C GLU A 353 5.21 -21.21 14.72
N GLU A 354 4.82 -20.21 15.49
CA GLU A 354 3.80 -19.22 15.12
C GLU A 354 4.32 -18.20 14.10
N VAL A 355 5.62 -17.96 14.07
CA VAL A 355 6.24 -16.98 13.15
C VAL A 355 6.92 -17.65 11.97
N TYR A 356 7.07 -18.99 11.97
CA TYR A 356 7.69 -19.69 10.87
C TYR A 356 6.88 -19.54 9.58
N TRP A 357 7.53 -19.08 8.52
CA TRP A 357 6.97 -18.95 7.20
C TRP A 357 7.81 -19.75 6.21
N SER A 358 7.24 -20.84 5.70
CA SER A 358 7.92 -21.69 4.74
C SER A 358 8.06 -20.98 3.39
N PRO A 359 9.22 -21.05 2.76
CA PRO A 359 9.31 -20.73 1.34
C PRO A 359 8.35 -21.63 0.53
N ARG A 360 7.81 -21.13 -0.57
CA ARG A 360 7.05 -21.97 -1.50
C ARG A 360 7.97 -23.08 -2.00
N PRO A 361 7.54 -24.36 -2.00
CA PRO A 361 8.30 -25.38 -2.69
C PRO A 361 8.52 -24.98 -4.18
N PRO A 362 9.66 -25.33 -4.78
CA PRO A 362 9.86 -25.09 -6.19
C PRO A 362 8.69 -25.68 -6.98
N GLU A 363 8.22 -24.96 -7.98
CA GLU A 363 7.21 -25.49 -8.90
C GLU A 363 7.75 -26.79 -9.49
N PRO A 364 6.96 -27.86 -9.56
CA PRO A 364 7.37 -29.05 -10.27
C PRO A 364 7.80 -28.64 -11.69
N PRO A 365 8.85 -29.25 -12.27
CA PRO A 365 9.24 -28.95 -13.63
C PRO A 365 8.01 -29.07 -14.51
N GLU A 366 7.78 -28.07 -15.38
CA GLU A 366 6.73 -28.16 -16.38
C GLU A 366 6.92 -29.51 -17.06
N ASP A 367 5.86 -30.32 -17.08
CA ASP A 367 5.82 -31.58 -17.77
C ASP A 367 5.88 -31.21 -19.25
N ASP A 368 7.07 -31.21 -19.81
CA ASP A 368 7.33 -30.94 -21.24
C ASP A 368 6.70 -32.08 -22.03
N GLY A 369 5.36 -32.14 -22.01
CA GLY A 369 4.58 -33.20 -22.64
C GLY A 369 5.18 -33.63 -23.99
N LEU A 370 6.05 -34.66 -23.94
CA LEU A 370 6.52 -35.43 -25.07
C LEU A 370 5.51 -36.51 -25.41
#